data_c509d41c168e3c08d92db66954c85f4b
#
_entry.id   c509d41c168e3c08d92db66954c85f4b
#
_cell.length_a   1.000
_cell.length_b   1.000
_cell.length_c   1.000
_cell.angle_alpha   90.00
_cell.angle_beta   90.00
_cell.angle_gamma   90.00
#
_symmetry.space_group_name_H-M   'P 1'
#
loop_
_entity.id
_entity.type
_entity.pdbx_description
1 polymer ?
#
loop_
_entity_poly.entity_id
_entity_poly.type
_entity_poly.pdbx_seq_one_letter_code
_entity_poly.pdbx_strand_id
1 'polypeptide(L)'
;SPPLYSSAASDVYKRQVIGLNDSGGARIPEAVDALSGYGNIFFRNTIASGVVPQISAIMGPCAGGAVYSPALTDFIFMSDKTSYMFITGPQVIKTVTREEVTSEALGGAMVHNQKSGVAHFVYPDEYQTLEGIRRLVSFLPSSNRESAPVRYSGDDVNRVCENLNEIMPESSNKAYEMKTVIKSVVDDGDFFEVQPYYAKNMITGFGRVGGKSVGILANEPTVMAGSLDINASDKAARFISFCDSFNIPLITFVDVPGFLPGVNQEYGGIIRHGAKMLYAYSEATCPKITVVTRKAYGGAYLAMCSKDLGADMVLS
;
A
#
# COMPACT_ATOMS: atom_id res chain seq x y z
N SER A 1 28.63 3.46 6.27
CA SER A 1 27.77 2.73 7.20
C SER A 1 26.82 3.69 7.88
N PRO A 2 25.55 3.61 7.64
CA PRO A 2 24.73 4.48 8.49
C PRO A 2 23.41 4.01 9.00
N PRO A 3 22.71 3.04 8.53
CA PRO A 3 21.36 2.85 9.08
C PRO A 3 21.29 2.08 10.41
N LEU A 4 22.38 1.52 10.90
CA LEU A 4 22.38 0.76 12.16
C LEU A 4 22.00 1.60 13.39
N TYR A 5 22.32 2.89 13.39
CA TYR A 5 21.99 3.77 14.52
C TYR A 5 20.51 4.19 14.55
N SER A 6 19.89 4.38 13.38
CA SER A 6 18.48 4.76 13.33
C SER A 6 17.55 3.62 13.73
N SER A 7 17.86 2.37 13.33
CA SER A 7 17.08 1.21 13.75
C SER A 7 17.20 0.91 15.24
N ALA A 8 18.42 1.02 15.81
CA ALA A 8 18.64 0.87 17.24
C ALA A 8 17.91 1.97 18.05
N ALA A 9 17.94 3.22 17.59
CA ALA A 9 17.18 4.29 18.21
C ALA A 9 15.67 4.05 18.13
N SER A 10 15.16 3.52 17.02
CA SER A 10 13.75 3.17 16.87
C SER A 10 13.33 2.04 17.80
N ASP A 11 14.17 1.01 18.00
CA ASP A 11 13.94 -0.06 18.96
C ASP A 11 13.82 0.46 20.40
N VAL A 12 14.65 1.46 20.76
CA VAL A 12 14.67 2.05 22.11
C VAL A 12 13.50 3.01 22.29
N TYR A 13 13.28 3.90 21.33
CA TYR A 13 12.30 4.99 21.44
C TYR A 13 10.92 4.66 20.87
N LYS A 14 10.77 3.52 20.19
CA LYS A 14 9.51 3.11 19.53
C LYS A 14 8.96 4.20 18.59
N ARG A 15 9.79 4.68 17.68
CA ARG A 15 9.48 5.72 16.71
C ARG A 15 9.54 5.17 15.28
N GLN A 16 8.84 5.81 14.36
CA GLN A 16 8.89 5.47 12.93
C GLN A 16 10.33 5.55 12.40
N VAL A 17 10.64 4.69 11.43
CA VAL A 17 11.91 4.72 10.71
C VAL A 17 11.66 5.28 9.30
N ILE A 18 12.37 6.33 8.93
CA ILE A 18 12.34 6.90 7.59
C ILE A 18 13.74 6.80 7.00
N GLY A 19 13.89 5.95 5.96
CA GLY A 19 15.13 5.77 5.23
C GLY A 19 15.15 6.62 3.97
N LEU A 20 16.19 7.44 3.80
CA LEU A 20 16.47 8.14 2.55
C LEU A 20 17.54 7.32 1.80
N ASN A 21 17.18 6.75 0.66
CA ASN A 21 17.99 5.76 -0.05
C ASN A 21 18.56 6.35 -1.34
N ASP A 22 19.89 6.28 -1.45
CA ASP A 22 20.67 6.58 -2.64
C ASP A 22 21.92 5.68 -2.58
N SER A 23 21.92 4.54 -3.28
CA SER A 23 22.98 3.54 -3.16
C SER A 23 23.09 2.65 -4.40
N GLY A 24 24.27 2.56 -4.95
CA GLY A 24 24.59 1.63 -6.04
C GLY A 24 24.67 0.15 -5.62
N GLY A 25 24.44 -0.17 -4.35
CA GLY A 25 24.53 -1.53 -3.82
C GLY A 25 25.78 -1.81 -2.99
N ALA A 26 26.07 -3.09 -2.77
CA ALA A 26 27.25 -3.53 -2.01
C ALA A 26 28.54 -3.20 -2.74
N ARG A 27 29.55 -2.74 -2.00
CA ARG A 27 30.87 -2.47 -2.56
C ARG A 27 31.58 -3.78 -2.87
N ILE A 28 31.81 -4.06 -4.14
CA ILE A 28 32.46 -5.30 -4.62
C ILE A 28 33.82 -5.54 -3.96
N PRO A 29 34.71 -4.53 -3.81
CA PRO A 29 36.01 -4.74 -3.17
C PRO A 29 35.97 -5.17 -1.70
N GLU A 30 34.86 -4.87 -0.99
CA GLU A 30 34.66 -5.26 0.41
C GLU A 30 34.03 -6.65 0.53
N ALA A 31 33.70 -7.30 -0.58
CA ALA A 31 33.21 -8.67 -0.68
C ALA A 31 32.18 -9.07 0.41
N VAL A 32 32.49 -10.09 1.21
CA VAL A 32 31.59 -10.67 2.21
C VAL A 32 31.21 -9.68 3.31
N ASP A 33 32.09 -8.75 3.67
CA ASP A 33 31.82 -7.76 4.73
C ASP A 33 30.71 -6.79 4.33
N ALA A 34 30.68 -6.34 3.07
CA ALA A 34 29.62 -5.52 2.55
C ALA A 34 28.27 -6.27 2.54
N LEU A 35 28.27 -7.56 2.17
CA LEU A 35 27.09 -8.40 2.19
C LEU A 35 26.58 -8.66 3.61
N SER A 36 27.49 -8.89 4.56
CA SER A 36 27.15 -9.02 5.98
C SER A 36 26.45 -7.76 6.51
N GLY A 37 26.92 -6.57 6.12
CA GLY A 37 26.26 -5.31 6.44
C GLY A 37 24.82 -5.25 5.96
N TYR A 38 24.56 -5.63 4.71
CA TYR A 38 23.18 -5.70 4.18
C TYR A 38 22.34 -6.75 4.91
N GLY A 39 22.88 -7.93 5.18
CA GLY A 39 22.19 -8.97 5.95
C GLY A 39 21.72 -8.47 7.32
N ASN A 40 22.55 -7.71 8.02
CA ASN A 40 22.18 -7.08 9.30
C ASN A 40 21.06 -6.05 9.13
N ILE A 41 21.05 -5.26 8.07
CA ILE A 41 19.98 -4.30 7.78
C ILE A 41 18.66 -5.05 7.54
N PHE A 42 18.65 -6.08 6.70
CA PHE A 42 17.46 -6.88 6.41
C PHE A 42 16.88 -7.54 7.66
N PHE A 43 17.75 -8.09 8.50
CA PHE A 43 17.35 -8.67 9.78
C PHE A 43 16.67 -7.63 10.69
N ARG A 44 17.22 -6.40 10.77
CA ARG A 44 16.64 -5.31 11.56
C ARG A 44 15.31 -4.82 10.99
N ASN A 45 15.19 -4.67 9.66
CA ASN A 45 13.92 -4.36 9.03
C ASN A 45 12.84 -5.39 9.39
N THR A 46 13.19 -6.67 9.36
CA THR A 46 12.25 -7.77 9.65
C THR A 46 11.81 -7.77 11.11
N ILE A 47 12.73 -7.59 12.06
CA ILE A 47 12.38 -7.52 13.50
C ILE A 47 11.52 -6.29 13.82
N ALA A 48 11.75 -5.18 13.14
CA ALA A 48 10.99 -3.94 13.33
C ALA A 48 9.63 -3.93 12.61
N SER A 49 9.38 -4.90 11.71
CA SER A 49 8.12 -5.02 10.96
C SER A 49 6.95 -5.24 11.92
N GLY A 50 5.88 -4.45 11.75
CA GLY A 50 4.70 -4.46 12.62
C GLY A 50 4.96 -3.88 14.03
N VAL A 51 6.19 -3.48 14.37
CA VAL A 51 6.52 -2.83 15.66
C VAL A 51 6.53 -1.32 15.53
N VAL A 52 7.21 -0.81 14.52
CA VAL A 52 7.24 0.61 14.16
C VAL A 52 7.04 0.77 12.66
N PRO A 53 6.31 1.81 12.20
CA PRO A 53 6.18 2.08 10.77
C PRO A 53 7.54 2.34 10.14
N GLN A 54 7.80 1.69 9.00
CA GLN A 54 9.03 1.81 8.24
C GLN A 54 8.73 2.38 6.86
N ILE A 55 9.36 3.49 6.53
CA ILE A 55 9.15 4.22 5.27
C ILE A 55 10.49 4.37 4.55
N SER A 56 10.53 4.03 3.27
CA SER A 56 11.70 4.25 2.43
C SER A 56 11.41 5.28 1.35
N ALA A 57 12.28 6.26 1.21
CA ALA A 57 12.27 7.22 0.11
C ALA A 57 13.48 6.96 -0.78
N ILE A 58 13.25 6.64 -2.04
CA ILE A 58 14.28 6.45 -3.02
C ILE A 58 14.51 7.80 -3.71
N MET A 59 15.67 8.41 -3.44
CA MET A 59 16.02 9.74 -3.91
C MET A 59 16.97 9.72 -5.11
N GLY A 60 17.69 8.61 -5.28
CA GLY A 60 18.63 8.39 -6.36
C GLY A 60 18.62 6.93 -6.80
N PRO A 61 19.71 6.44 -7.39
CA PRO A 61 19.88 5.02 -7.70
C PRO A 61 19.71 4.13 -6.46
N CYS A 62 19.03 2.98 -6.62
CA CYS A 62 18.94 1.94 -5.62
C CYS A 62 19.07 0.60 -6.34
N ALA A 63 20.24 -0.03 -6.29
CA ALA A 63 20.59 -1.16 -7.13
C ALA A 63 21.13 -2.35 -6.33
N GLY A 64 21.00 -3.54 -6.90
CA GLY A 64 21.50 -4.78 -6.30
C GLY A 64 20.89 -5.07 -4.93
N GLY A 65 21.71 -5.46 -3.96
CA GLY A 65 21.25 -5.76 -2.58
C GLY A 65 20.55 -4.59 -1.88
N ALA A 66 20.83 -3.34 -2.30
CA ALA A 66 20.23 -2.15 -1.71
C ALA A 66 18.70 -2.07 -1.87
N VAL A 67 18.12 -2.73 -2.87
CA VAL A 67 16.66 -2.69 -3.11
C VAL A 67 15.86 -3.50 -2.11
N TYR A 68 16.47 -4.48 -1.45
CA TYR A 68 15.73 -5.34 -0.54
C TYR A 68 15.38 -4.68 0.78
N SER A 69 16.24 -3.78 1.30
CA SER A 69 15.89 -3.04 2.52
C SER A 69 14.61 -2.21 2.32
N PRO A 70 14.47 -1.36 1.27
CA PRO A 70 13.19 -0.72 0.97
C PRO A 70 12.03 -1.70 0.78
N ALA A 71 12.26 -2.81 0.08
CA ALA A 71 11.21 -3.80 -0.18
C ALA A 71 10.66 -4.48 1.09
N LEU A 72 11.46 -4.51 2.16
CA LEU A 72 11.07 -5.00 3.49
C LEU A 72 10.35 -3.95 4.34
N THR A 73 10.35 -2.67 3.93
CA THR A 73 9.65 -1.60 4.64
C THR A 73 8.17 -1.54 4.26
N ASP A 74 7.36 -0.82 5.03
CA ASP A 74 5.92 -0.74 4.84
C ASP A 74 5.54 0.08 3.61
N PHE A 75 6.20 1.22 3.40
CA PHE A 75 5.91 2.12 2.29
C PHE A 75 7.18 2.58 1.56
N ILE A 76 7.10 2.61 0.24
CA ILE A 76 8.17 3.06 -0.64
C ILE A 76 7.70 4.27 -1.43
N PHE A 77 8.43 5.36 -1.30
CA PHE A 77 8.29 6.59 -2.07
C PHE A 77 9.41 6.67 -3.11
N MET A 78 9.11 7.16 -4.29
CA MET A 78 10.10 7.40 -5.33
C MET A 78 9.96 8.81 -5.89
N SER A 79 11.11 9.48 -6.13
CA SER A 79 11.17 10.74 -6.87
C SER A 79 11.27 10.45 -8.36
N ASP A 80 10.39 11.05 -9.17
CA ASP A 80 10.35 10.81 -10.62
C ASP A 80 11.66 11.23 -11.29
N LYS A 81 12.10 10.49 -12.30
CA LYS A 81 13.29 10.74 -13.14
C LYS A 81 14.65 10.74 -12.45
N THR A 82 14.71 10.78 -11.13
CA THR A 82 15.97 10.74 -10.37
C THR A 82 16.19 9.42 -9.67
N SER A 83 15.12 8.71 -9.30
CA SER A 83 15.18 7.47 -8.58
C SER A 83 14.96 6.25 -9.47
N TYR A 84 15.77 5.23 -9.25
CA TYR A 84 15.71 3.96 -9.96
C TYR A 84 15.87 2.80 -8.99
N MET A 85 15.07 1.74 -9.17
CA MET A 85 15.23 0.49 -8.41
C MET A 85 15.36 -0.68 -9.38
N PHE A 86 16.39 -1.51 -9.23
CA PHE A 86 16.50 -2.79 -9.92
C PHE A 86 17.54 -3.70 -9.23
N ILE A 87 17.33 -5.02 -9.29
CA ILE A 87 18.30 -5.99 -8.78
C ILE A 87 19.53 -6.01 -9.68
N THR A 88 19.30 -6.09 -11.00
CA THR A 88 20.34 -6.08 -12.01
C THR A 88 20.11 -4.92 -12.96
N GLY A 89 21.13 -4.06 -13.11
CA GLY A 89 21.04 -2.87 -13.96
C GLY A 89 21.09 -3.19 -15.46
N PRO A 90 20.78 -2.18 -16.32
CA PRO A 90 20.70 -2.33 -17.77
C PRO A 90 21.93 -2.97 -18.41
N GLN A 91 23.13 -2.68 -17.92
CA GLN A 91 24.39 -3.22 -18.48
C GLN A 91 24.50 -4.75 -18.26
N VAL A 92 24.09 -5.23 -17.10
CA VAL A 92 24.09 -6.67 -16.78
C VAL A 92 23.04 -7.38 -17.64
N ILE A 93 21.84 -6.82 -17.75
CA ILE A 93 20.77 -7.34 -18.60
C ILE A 93 21.25 -7.47 -20.05
N LYS A 94 21.83 -6.39 -20.60
CA LYS A 94 22.40 -6.39 -21.96
C LYS A 94 23.45 -7.50 -22.16
N THR A 95 24.30 -7.70 -21.17
CA THR A 95 25.36 -8.73 -21.25
C THR A 95 24.81 -10.15 -21.21
N VAL A 96 23.81 -10.41 -20.34
CA VAL A 96 23.29 -11.75 -20.07
C VAL A 96 22.18 -12.14 -21.02
N THR A 97 21.15 -11.26 -21.18
CA THR A 97 19.95 -11.55 -22.00
C THR A 97 19.97 -10.91 -23.36
N ARG A 98 20.94 -10.00 -23.63
CA ARG A 98 21.05 -9.18 -24.85
C ARG A 98 19.88 -8.21 -25.07
N GLU A 99 19.06 -7.98 -24.04
CA GLU A 99 18.01 -6.98 -24.08
C GLU A 99 18.58 -5.58 -23.85
N GLU A 100 18.13 -4.62 -24.62
CA GLU A 100 18.50 -3.21 -24.46
C GLU A 100 17.36 -2.46 -23.77
N VAL A 101 17.65 -1.88 -22.61
CA VAL A 101 16.69 -1.13 -21.80
C VAL A 101 17.39 0.03 -21.10
N THR A 102 16.70 1.16 -20.96
CA THR A 102 17.20 2.29 -20.15
C THR A 102 16.90 2.07 -18.66
N SER A 103 17.64 2.74 -17.78
CA SER A 103 17.37 2.69 -16.33
C SER A 103 15.93 3.11 -16.00
N GLU A 104 15.42 4.15 -16.67
CA GLU A 104 14.05 4.63 -16.52
C GLU A 104 13.01 3.57 -16.93
N ALA A 105 13.20 2.95 -18.09
CA ALA A 105 12.26 1.95 -18.60
C ALA A 105 12.31 0.63 -17.82
N LEU A 106 13.44 0.32 -17.18
CA LEU A 106 13.63 -0.89 -16.36
C LEU A 106 13.08 -0.74 -14.94
N GLY A 107 13.44 0.35 -14.27
CA GLY A 107 13.20 0.53 -12.86
C GLY A 107 12.95 1.96 -12.40
N GLY A 108 12.46 2.83 -13.30
CA GLY A 108 12.05 4.18 -12.95
C GLY A 108 10.82 4.22 -12.03
N ALA A 109 10.58 5.37 -11.46
CA ALA A 109 9.54 5.55 -10.45
C ALA A 109 8.15 5.11 -10.94
N MET A 110 7.76 5.48 -12.15
CA MET A 110 6.47 5.09 -12.72
C MET A 110 6.39 3.59 -13.06
N VAL A 111 7.49 2.94 -13.40
CA VAL A 111 7.51 1.48 -13.64
C VAL A 111 7.12 0.73 -12.36
N HIS A 112 7.70 1.13 -11.23
CA HIS A 112 7.41 0.52 -9.94
C HIS A 112 6.04 0.90 -9.37
N ASN A 113 5.52 2.07 -9.74
CA ASN A 113 4.18 2.48 -9.34
C ASN A 113 3.05 1.91 -10.21
N GLN A 114 3.34 1.49 -11.47
CA GLN A 114 2.30 1.03 -12.40
C GLN A 114 2.35 -0.45 -12.70
N LYS A 115 3.57 -1.00 -12.89
CA LYS A 115 3.77 -2.35 -13.40
C LYS A 115 4.10 -3.35 -12.32
N SER A 116 5.12 -3.07 -11.51
CA SER A 116 5.59 -4.02 -10.49
C SER A 116 4.88 -3.91 -9.15
N GLY A 117 4.27 -2.75 -8.83
CA GLY A 117 3.63 -2.50 -7.55
C GLY A 117 4.62 -2.42 -6.37
N VAL A 118 5.91 -2.34 -6.63
CA VAL A 118 6.94 -2.24 -5.57
C VAL A 118 6.86 -0.90 -4.85
N ALA A 119 6.71 0.21 -5.60
CA ALA A 119 6.57 1.52 -5.00
C ALA A 119 5.09 1.87 -4.75
N HIS A 120 4.86 2.61 -3.67
CA HIS A 120 3.54 3.02 -3.24
C HIS A 120 3.19 4.44 -3.70
N PHE A 121 4.20 5.30 -3.81
CA PHE A 121 4.03 6.71 -4.13
C PHE A 121 5.12 7.19 -5.09
N VAL A 122 4.75 8.12 -5.97
CA VAL A 122 5.66 8.83 -6.84
C VAL A 122 5.35 10.32 -6.79
N TYR A 123 6.39 11.12 -6.68
CA TYR A 123 6.31 12.58 -6.69
C TYR A 123 7.30 13.17 -7.69
N PRO A 124 7.04 14.37 -8.24
CA PRO A 124 7.88 14.98 -9.25
C PRO A 124 9.33 15.26 -8.84
N ASP A 125 9.54 15.47 -7.54
CA ASP A 125 10.84 15.81 -6.97
C ASP A 125 10.99 15.33 -5.52
N GLU A 126 12.19 15.47 -4.98
CA GLU A 126 12.53 15.04 -3.62
C GLU A 126 11.79 15.85 -2.55
N TYR A 127 11.57 17.15 -2.78
CA TYR A 127 10.87 18.01 -1.82
C TYR A 127 9.42 17.56 -1.65
N GLN A 128 8.71 17.36 -2.77
CA GLN A 128 7.34 16.85 -2.75
C GLN A 128 7.26 15.41 -2.21
N THR A 129 8.29 14.61 -2.45
CA THR A 129 8.42 13.26 -1.85
C THR A 129 8.46 13.35 -0.33
N LEU A 130 9.24 14.26 0.25
CA LEU A 130 9.32 14.48 1.69
C LEU A 130 7.99 15.01 2.27
N GLU A 131 7.30 15.90 1.55
CA GLU A 131 5.97 16.36 1.97
C GLU A 131 4.94 15.21 1.94
N GLY A 132 4.99 14.33 0.94
CA GLY A 132 4.18 13.12 0.88
C GLY A 132 4.42 12.19 2.09
N ILE A 133 5.68 12.02 2.49
CA ILE A 133 6.03 11.24 3.70
C ILE A 133 5.46 11.89 4.95
N ARG A 134 5.59 13.21 5.12
CA ARG A 134 5.00 13.94 6.26
C ARG A 134 3.48 13.75 6.32
N ARG A 135 2.83 13.79 5.17
CA ARG A 135 1.39 13.54 5.07
C ARG A 135 1.06 12.11 5.49
N LEU A 136 1.76 11.09 5.00
CA LEU A 136 1.56 9.71 5.42
C LEU A 136 1.74 9.55 6.94
N VAL A 137 2.84 10.05 7.49
CA VAL A 137 3.13 9.97 8.93
C VAL A 137 2.03 10.60 9.79
N SER A 138 1.31 11.61 9.27
CA SER A 138 0.20 12.22 10.00
C SER A 138 -0.99 11.27 10.25
N PHE A 139 -1.09 10.16 9.52
CA PHE A 139 -2.11 9.13 9.70
C PHE A 139 -1.65 7.97 10.59
N LEU A 140 -0.34 7.84 10.84
CA LEU A 140 0.26 6.66 11.43
C LEU A 140 0.64 6.88 12.91
N PRO A 141 0.52 5.84 13.77
CA PRO A 141 1.05 5.91 15.12
C PRO A 141 2.59 5.89 15.11
N SER A 142 3.20 6.20 16.24
CA SER A 142 4.66 6.08 16.39
C SER A 142 5.12 4.63 16.47
N SER A 143 4.28 3.75 17.01
CA SER A 143 4.52 2.31 17.13
C SER A 143 3.19 1.55 17.28
N ASN A 144 3.26 0.23 17.25
CA ASN A 144 2.09 -0.65 17.46
C ASN A 144 1.48 -0.57 18.87
N ARG A 145 2.12 0.14 19.80
CA ARG A 145 1.65 0.34 21.19
C ARG A 145 0.94 1.68 21.38
N GLU A 146 0.94 2.52 20.36
CA GLU A 146 0.32 3.84 20.39
C GLU A 146 -0.84 3.91 19.40
N SER A 147 -1.78 4.81 19.63
CA SER A 147 -2.83 5.11 18.68
C SER A 147 -2.35 6.10 17.63
N ALA A 148 -2.93 6.04 16.43
CA ALA A 148 -2.70 7.04 15.41
C ALA A 148 -3.11 8.44 15.91
N PRO A 149 -2.44 9.52 15.44
CA PRO A 149 -2.76 10.87 15.84
C PRO A 149 -4.22 11.23 15.52
N VAL A 150 -4.94 11.79 16.48
CA VAL A 150 -6.28 12.33 16.26
C VAL A 150 -6.16 13.77 15.77
N ARG A 151 -6.83 14.08 14.67
CA ARG A 151 -6.89 15.41 14.11
C ARG A 151 -8.34 15.79 13.85
N TYR A 152 -8.90 16.54 14.78
CA TYR A 152 -10.25 17.06 14.60
C TYR A 152 -10.28 18.12 13.50
N SER A 153 -11.29 18.01 12.65
CA SER A 153 -11.68 19.03 11.68
C SER A 153 -12.99 19.67 12.13
N GLY A 154 -13.46 20.64 11.38
CA GLY A 154 -14.80 21.20 11.60
C GLY A 154 -15.94 20.34 11.03
N ASP A 155 -15.63 19.17 10.47
CA ASP A 155 -16.58 18.28 9.83
C ASP A 155 -17.47 17.57 10.88
N ASP A 156 -18.80 17.64 10.72
CA ASP A 156 -19.73 17.02 11.64
C ASP A 156 -19.83 15.51 11.38
N VAL A 157 -19.48 14.70 12.38
CA VAL A 157 -19.57 13.23 12.29
C VAL A 157 -20.98 12.71 12.02
N ASN A 158 -22.02 13.51 12.31
CA ASN A 158 -23.41 13.16 12.10
C ASN A 158 -23.98 13.75 10.81
N ARG A 159 -23.16 14.40 9.99
CA ARG A 159 -23.64 14.96 8.71
C ARG A 159 -24.21 13.90 7.79
N VAL A 160 -25.23 14.23 7.06
CA VAL A 160 -25.80 13.37 6.02
C VAL A 160 -25.09 13.67 4.70
N CYS A 161 -24.63 12.63 4.02
CA CYS A 161 -23.97 12.73 2.71
C CYS A 161 -25.02 12.66 1.59
N GLU A 162 -25.85 13.70 1.42
CA GLU A 162 -26.96 13.72 0.46
C GLU A 162 -26.50 13.50 -0.99
N ASN A 163 -25.30 13.96 -1.33
CA ASN A 163 -24.68 13.78 -2.65
C ASN A 163 -24.49 12.30 -3.05
N LEU A 164 -24.50 11.37 -2.11
CA LEU A 164 -24.38 9.94 -2.41
C LEU A 164 -25.57 9.43 -3.23
N ASN A 165 -26.75 10.00 -3.06
CA ASN A 165 -27.95 9.66 -3.85
C ASN A 165 -27.79 10.01 -5.34
N GLU A 166 -26.99 11.02 -5.65
CA GLU A 166 -26.72 11.47 -7.04
C GLU A 166 -25.56 10.67 -7.67
N ILE A 167 -24.59 10.24 -6.85
CA ILE A 167 -23.41 9.49 -7.29
C ILE A 167 -23.78 8.06 -7.69
N MET A 168 -24.68 7.44 -6.91
CA MET A 168 -25.05 6.03 -7.10
C MET A 168 -26.01 5.90 -8.30
N PRO A 169 -25.61 5.22 -9.39
CA PRO A 169 -26.47 5.05 -10.54
C PRO A 169 -27.59 4.04 -10.26
N GLU A 170 -28.79 4.32 -10.76
CA GLU A 170 -29.94 3.40 -10.67
C GLU A 170 -29.67 2.06 -11.36
N SER A 171 -28.95 2.09 -12.49
CA SER A 171 -28.58 0.87 -13.22
C SER A 171 -27.34 0.23 -12.64
N SER A 172 -27.44 -1.06 -12.31
CA SER A 172 -26.32 -1.86 -11.82
C SER A 172 -25.17 -2.02 -12.82
N ASN A 173 -25.41 -1.74 -14.10
CA ASN A 173 -24.42 -1.84 -15.18
C ASN A 173 -23.67 -0.54 -15.43
N LYS A 174 -24.12 0.59 -14.86
CA LYS A 174 -23.45 1.88 -15.00
C LYS A 174 -22.36 1.99 -13.94
N ALA A 175 -21.13 2.23 -14.37
CA ALA A 175 -20.00 2.45 -13.45
C ALA A 175 -20.08 3.85 -12.79
N TYR A 176 -19.48 3.97 -11.61
CA TYR A 176 -19.28 5.23 -10.89
C TYR A 176 -17.89 5.19 -10.22
N GLU A 177 -17.35 6.35 -9.90
CA GLU A 177 -16.06 6.44 -9.22
C GLU A 177 -16.24 6.24 -7.70
N MET A 178 -15.74 5.14 -7.18
CA MET A 178 -15.81 4.85 -5.75
C MET A 178 -15.05 5.86 -4.90
N LYS A 179 -14.01 6.48 -5.45
CA LYS A 179 -13.27 7.54 -4.74
C LYS A 179 -14.15 8.72 -4.36
N THR A 180 -15.17 9.04 -5.16
CA THR A 180 -16.13 10.10 -4.84
C THR A 180 -16.97 9.72 -3.62
N VAL A 181 -17.38 8.45 -3.54
CA VAL A 181 -18.08 7.92 -2.33
C VAL A 181 -17.19 8.01 -1.10
N ILE A 182 -15.93 7.55 -1.21
CA ILE A 182 -14.96 7.60 -0.12
C ILE A 182 -14.78 9.04 0.38
N LYS A 183 -14.55 10.00 -0.53
CA LYS A 183 -14.37 11.40 -0.17
C LYS A 183 -15.61 12.03 0.46
N SER A 184 -16.81 11.54 0.14
CA SER A 184 -18.04 12.00 0.79
C SER A 184 -18.17 11.55 2.23
N VAL A 185 -17.49 10.44 2.60
CA VAL A 185 -17.60 9.84 3.94
C VAL A 185 -16.49 10.31 4.87
N VAL A 186 -15.27 10.50 4.37
CA VAL A 186 -14.13 10.92 5.21
C VAL A 186 -14.20 12.40 5.57
N ASP A 187 -13.61 12.76 6.70
CA ASP A 187 -13.54 14.14 7.18
C ASP A 187 -12.88 15.04 6.13
N ASP A 188 -13.50 16.19 5.84
CA ASP A 188 -13.05 17.19 4.86
C ASP A 188 -12.82 16.64 3.43
N GLY A 189 -13.25 15.42 3.12
CA GLY A 189 -12.94 14.75 1.87
C GLY A 189 -11.44 14.38 1.73
N ASP A 190 -10.68 14.43 2.83
CA ASP A 190 -9.23 14.19 2.83
C ASP A 190 -8.90 12.70 2.78
N PHE A 191 -8.77 12.17 1.56
CA PHE A 191 -8.38 10.80 1.28
C PHE A 191 -6.95 10.74 0.74
N PHE A 192 -6.08 9.97 1.40
CA PHE A 192 -4.70 9.73 1.00
C PHE A 192 -4.55 8.33 0.41
N GLU A 193 -4.68 8.24 -0.92
CA GLU A 193 -4.64 6.96 -1.64
C GLU A 193 -3.24 6.37 -1.67
N VAL A 194 -3.13 5.09 -1.35
CA VAL A 194 -1.90 4.28 -1.42
C VAL A 194 -1.91 3.48 -2.72
N GLN A 195 -0.81 3.50 -3.48
CA GLN A 195 -0.67 2.84 -4.78
C GLN A 195 -1.76 3.23 -5.81
N PRO A 196 -1.96 4.54 -6.08
CA PRO A 196 -3.04 4.99 -6.97
C PRO A 196 -2.88 4.54 -8.42
N TYR A 197 -1.68 4.11 -8.81
CA TYR A 197 -1.37 3.70 -10.19
C TYR A 197 -1.32 2.19 -10.40
N TYR A 198 -1.24 1.41 -9.31
CA TYR A 198 -1.17 -0.05 -9.34
C TYR A 198 -2.48 -0.69 -8.94
N ALA A 199 -2.87 -1.78 -9.63
CA ALA A 199 -4.11 -2.52 -9.35
C ALA A 199 -5.29 -1.58 -9.07
N LYS A 200 -5.63 -0.73 -10.04
CA LYS A 200 -6.61 0.37 -9.88
C LYS A 200 -8.04 -0.10 -9.62
N ASN A 201 -8.33 -1.37 -9.87
CA ASN A 201 -9.58 -2.05 -9.51
C ASN A 201 -9.77 -2.23 -8.00
N MET A 202 -8.69 -2.06 -7.22
CA MET A 202 -8.67 -2.02 -5.76
C MET A 202 -8.12 -0.69 -5.28
N ILE A 203 -8.92 0.08 -4.57
CA ILE A 203 -8.51 1.31 -3.89
C ILE A 203 -8.05 0.94 -2.48
N THR A 204 -6.90 1.47 -2.06
CA THR A 204 -6.40 1.41 -0.69
C THR A 204 -5.93 2.80 -0.28
N GLY A 205 -6.10 3.18 0.97
CA GLY A 205 -5.63 4.48 1.43
C GLY A 205 -6.05 4.81 2.84
N PHE A 206 -5.65 5.99 3.30
CA PHE A 206 -5.97 6.49 4.63
C PHE A 206 -6.93 7.69 4.53
N GLY A 207 -7.84 7.77 5.46
CA GLY A 207 -8.70 8.92 5.71
C GLY A 207 -8.88 9.12 7.21
N ARG A 208 -9.74 10.08 7.56
CA ARG A 208 -10.19 10.25 8.95
C ARG A 208 -11.70 10.22 9.02
N VAL A 209 -12.20 9.71 10.13
CA VAL A 209 -13.62 9.77 10.49
C VAL A 209 -13.71 10.20 11.94
N GLY A 210 -14.31 11.37 12.18
CA GLY A 210 -14.34 11.99 13.50
C GLY A 210 -12.93 12.28 14.05
N GLY A 211 -12.01 12.67 13.20
CA GLY A 211 -10.61 12.96 13.51
C GLY A 211 -9.72 11.73 13.66
N LYS A 212 -10.25 10.52 13.69
CA LYS A 212 -9.49 9.28 13.86
C LYS A 212 -9.06 8.71 12.53
N SER A 213 -7.79 8.29 12.42
CA SER A 213 -7.27 7.64 11.22
C SER A 213 -7.95 6.29 10.98
N VAL A 214 -8.33 6.04 9.74
CA VAL A 214 -8.91 4.77 9.27
C VAL A 214 -8.22 4.34 7.98
N GLY A 215 -8.03 3.03 7.82
CA GLY A 215 -7.63 2.42 6.56
C GLY A 215 -8.88 2.13 5.72
N ILE A 216 -8.84 2.50 4.46
CA ILE A 216 -9.96 2.34 3.54
C ILE A 216 -9.56 1.38 2.42
N LEU A 217 -10.40 0.38 2.19
CA LEU A 217 -10.33 -0.50 1.02
C LEU A 217 -11.63 -0.38 0.23
N ALA A 218 -11.55 -0.41 -1.08
CA ALA A 218 -12.75 -0.36 -1.91
C ALA A 218 -12.53 -0.98 -3.29
N ASN A 219 -13.57 -1.56 -3.87
CA ASN A 219 -13.58 -1.90 -5.28
C ASN A 219 -13.80 -0.63 -6.11
N GLU A 220 -13.11 -0.52 -7.26
CA GLU A 220 -13.33 0.57 -8.21
C GLU A 220 -14.09 0.08 -9.45
N PRO A 221 -15.41 0.34 -9.53
CA PRO A 221 -16.25 -0.19 -10.62
C PRO A 221 -15.88 0.30 -12.02
N THR A 222 -15.15 1.40 -12.14
CA THR A 222 -14.69 1.93 -13.43
C THR A 222 -13.54 1.13 -14.02
N VAL A 223 -12.88 0.28 -13.20
CA VAL A 223 -11.75 -0.54 -13.60
C VAL A 223 -12.11 -2.01 -13.42
N MET A 224 -12.16 -2.77 -14.51
CA MET A 224 -12.54 -4.20 -14.52
C MET A 224 -13.83 -4.50 -13.72
N ALA A 225 -14.77 -3.54 -13.71
CA ALA A 225 -16.03 -3.60 -12.96
C ALA A 225 -15.84 -3.86 -11.45
N GLY A 226 -14.68 -3.54 -10.89
CA GLY A 226 -14.34 -3.81 -9.48
C GLY A 226 -13.95 -5.26 -9.18
N SER A 227 -13.73 -6.10 -10.20
CA SER A 227 -13.33 -7.51 -10.00
C SER A 227 -11.98 -7.62 -9.31
N LEU A 228 -11.79 -8.66 -8.50
CA LEU A 228 -10.53 -8.96 -7.84
C LEU A 228 -9.61 -9.78 -8.74
N ASP A 229 -8.43 -9.28 -9.03
CA ASP A 229 -7.35 -9.99 -9.71
C ASP A 229 -6.19 -10.30 -8.74
N ILE A 230 -5.14 -10.93 -9.25
CA ILE A 230 -3.93 -11.26 -8.49
C ILE A 230 -3.36 -10.01 -7.81
N ASN A 231 -3.21 -8.93 -8.56
CA ASN A 231 -2.57 -7.71 -8.08
C ASN A 231 -3.43 -6.97 -7.05
N ALA A 232 -4.74 -6.93 -7.24
CA ALA A 232 -5.68 -6.37 -6.28
C ALA A 232 -5.67 -7.13 -4.95
N SER A 233 -5.60 -8.47 -5.03
CA SER A 233 -5.53 -9.35 -3.85
C SER A 233 -4.25 -9.11 -3.03
N ASP A 234 -3.10 -9.02 -3.68
CA ASP A 234 -1.82 -8.76 -2.99
C ASP A 234 -1.75 -7.33 -2.42
N LYS A 235 -2.23 -6.33 -3.18
CA LYS A 235 -2.32 -4.94 -2.72
C LYS A 235 -3.18 -4.81 -1.46
N ALA A 236 -4.37 -5.41 -1.49
CA ALA A 236 -5.29 -5.39 -0.36
C ALA A 236 -4.72 -6.13 0.86
N ALA A 237 -4.23 -7.36 0.68
CA ALA A 237 -3.68 -8.15 1.78
C ALA A 237 -2.57 -7.42 2.53
N ARG A 238 -1.61 -6.83 1.81
CA ARG A 238 -0.52 -6.06 2.42
C ARG A 238 -1.02 -4.86 3.21
N PHE A 239 -1.99 -4.11 2.66
CA PHE A 239 -2.55 -2.94 3.31
C PHE A 239 -3.35 -3.30 4.57
N ILE A 240 -4.12 -4.39 4.54
CA ILE A 240 -4.87 -4.90 5.69
C ILE A 240 -3.91 -5.27 6.83
N SER A 241 -2.88 -6.09 6.53
CA SER A 241 -1.89 -6.51 7.54
C SER A 241 -1.13 -5.32 8.13
N PHE A 242 -0.85 -4.28 7.34
CA PHE A 242 -0.27 -3.04 7.86
C PHE A 242 -1.22 -2.35 8.84
N CYS A 243 -2.47 -2.14 8.46
CA CYS A 243 -3.46 -1.48 9.32
C CYS A 243 -3.67 -2.24 10.63
N ASP A 244 -3.77 -3.57 10.56
CA ASP A 244 -3.90 -4.42 11.75
C ASP A 244 -2.70 -4.29 12.68
N SER A 245 -1.47 -4.38 12.14
CA SER A 245 -0.23 -4.25 12.92
C SER A 245 -0.15 -2.95 13.73
N PHE A 246 -0.80 -1.89 13.25
CA PHE A 246 -0.77 -0.56 13.87
C PHE A 246 -2.12 -0.12 14.46
N ASN A 247 -3.04 -1.06 14.66
CA ASN A 247 -4.36 -0.81 15.25
C ASN A 247 -5.17 0.28 14.53
N ILE A 248 -5.04 0.38 13.23
CA ILE A 248 -5.80 1.31 12.39
C ILE A 248 -7.09 0.62 11.95
N PRO A 249 -8.28 1.11 12.35
CA PRO A 249 -9.55 0.51 11.95
C PRO A 249 -9.71 0.48 10.43
N LEU A 250 -10.37 -0.55 9.92
CA LEU A 250 -10.61 -0.74 8.49
C LEU A 250 -12.06 -0.44 8.12
N ILE A 251 -12.24 0.32 7.04
CA ILE A 251 -13.54 0.52 6.38
C ILE A 251 -13.43 -0.04 4.97
N THR A 252 -14.30 -0.99 4.64
CA THR A 252 -14.31 -1.65 3.33
C THR A 252 -15.58 -1.31 2.57
N PHE A 253 -15.47 -0.66 1.41
CA PHE A 253 -16.60 -0.41 0.49
C PHE A 253 -16.63 -1.50 -0.57
N VAL A 254 -17.77 -2.18 -0.69
CA VAL A 254 -17.93 -3.35 -1.54
C VAL A 254 -18.84 -3.06 -2.73
N ASP A 255 -18.28 -3.18 -3.93
CA ASP A 255 -19.01 -3.29 -5.19
C ASP A 255 -18.25 -4.26 -6.10
N VAL A 256 -18.40 -5.57 -5.83
CA VAL A 256 -17.59 -6.62 -6.45
C VAL A 256 -18.44 -7.68 -7.16
N PRO A 257 -18.24 -7.89 -8.47
CA PRO A 257 -18.96 -8.93 -9.22
C PRO A 257 -18.34 -10.33 -9.06
N GLY A 258 -17.07 -10.42 -8.63
CA GLY A 258 -16.35 -11.69 -8.51
C GLY A 258 -14.84 -11.51 -8.58
N PHE A 259 -14.12 -12.63 -8.49
CA PHE A 259 -12.75 -12.69 -8.94
C PHE A 259 -12.69 -12.63 -10.47
N LEU A 260 -11.64 -12.00 -11.02
CA LEU A 260 -11.46 -11.86 -12.46
C LEU A 260 -11.24 -13.24 -13.10
N PRO A 261 -12.12 -13.70 -14.00
CA PRO A 261 -11.95 -14.98 -14.68
C PRO A 261 -10.84 -14.89 -15.74
N GLY A 262 -10.21 -16.02 -16.01
CA GLY A 262 -9.27 -16.13 -17.13
C GLY A 262 -8.11 -17.06 -16.86
N VAL A 263 -7.61 -17.69 -17.91
CA VAL A 263 -6.50 -18.65 -17.86
C VAL A 263 -5.25 -18.03 -17.22
N ASN A 264 -4.95 -16.78 -17.55
CA ASN A 264 -3.79 -16.06 -16.98
C ASN A 264 -3.93 -15.84 -15.48
N GLN A 265 -5.14 -15.63 -14.97
CA GLN A 265 -5.41 -15.51 -13.53
C GLN A 265 -5.22 -16.86 -12.85
N GLU A 266 -5.78 -17.93 -13.42
CA GLU A 266 -5.65 -19.29 -12.85
C GLU A 266 -4.18 -19.75 -12.85
N TYR A 267 -3.48 -19.65 -13.96
CA TYR A 267 -2.06 -20.02 -14.06
C TYR A 267 -1.14 -19.09 -13.27
N GLY A 268 -1.49 -17.83 -13.13
CA GLY A 268 -0.81 -16.88 -12.26
C GLY A 268 -1.01 -17.15 -10.76
N GLY A 269 -1.97 -18.00 -10.41
CA GLY A 269 -2.24 -18.44 -9.04
C GLY A 269 -3.21 -17.55 -8.28
N ILE A 270 -4.30 -17.10 -8.93
CA ILE A 270 -5.34 -16.28 -8.28
C ILE A 270 -5.84 -16.89 -6.97
N ILE A 271 -5.94 -18.23 -6.87
CA ILE A 271 -6.32 -18.93 -5.64
C ILE A 271 -5.32 -18.62 -4.52
N ARG A 272 -4.04 -18.73 -4.80
CA ARG A 272 -2.97 -18.46 -3.82
C ARG A 272 -2.93 -16.99 -3.39
N HIS A 273 -3.10 -16.06 -4.33
CA HIS A 273 -3.11 -14.62 -4.05
C HIS A 273 -4.41 -14.18 -3.37
N GLY A 274 -5.57 -14.66 -3.81
CA GLY A 274 -6.85 -14.42 -3.14
C GLY A 274 -6.87 -14.95 -1.71
N ALA A 275 -6.25 -16.09 -1.47
CA ALA A 275 -6.11 -16.65 -0.12
C ALA A 275 -5.33 -15.74 0.85
N LYS A 276 -4.36 -14.96 0.37
CA LYS A 276 -3.65 -13.97 1.20
C LYS A 276 -4.60 -12.89 1.73
N MET A 277 -5.53 -12.41 0.89
CA MET A 277 -6.51 -11.40 1.29
C MET A 277 -7.50 -11.96 2.31
N LEU A 278 -8.01 -13.19 2.08
CA LEU A 278 -8.85 -13.90 3.04
C LEU A 278 -8.14 -14.07 4.39
N TYR A 279 -6.87 -14.49 4.36
CA TYR A 279 -6.05 -14.66 5.55
C TYR A 279 -5.88 -13.34 6.30
N ALA A 280 -5.48 -12.27 5.60
CA ALA A 280 -5.24 -10.96 6.20
C ALA A 280 -6.49 -10.41 6.93
N TYR A 281 -7.67 -10.49 6.33
CA TYR A 281 -8.90 -10.07 7.01
C TYR A 281 -9.28 -10.97 8.19
N SER A 282 -9.06 -12.29 8.05
CA SER A 282 -9.41 -13.25 9.11
C SER A 282 -8.52 -13.11 10.36
N GLU A 283 -7.23 -12.84 10.17
CA GLU A 283 -6.30 -12.65 11.29
C GLU A 283 -6.39 -11.26 11.92
N ALA A 284 -6.83 -10.25 11.14
CA ALA A 284 -6.89 -8.87 11.59
C ALA A 284 -7.78 -8.71 12.84
N THR A 285 -7.19 -8.10 13.87
CA THR A 285 -7.83 -7.84 15.18
C THR A 285 -8.30 -6.40 15.33
N CYS A 286 -7.88 -5.50 14.45
CA CYS A 286 -8.38 -4.12 14.42
C CYS A 286 -9.87 -4.08 14.02
N PRO A 287 -10.64 -3.05 14.44
CA PRO A 287 -12.04 -2.92 14.07
C PRO A 287 -12.25 -2.91 12.55
N LYS A 288 -13.24 -3.68 12.07
CA LYS A 288 -13.56 -3.85 10.65
C LYS A 288 -15.02 -3.53 10.37
N ILE A 289 -15.26 -2.51 9.54
CA ILE A 289 -16.60 -2.13 9.10
C ILE A 289 -16.68 -2.34 7.59
N THR A 290 -17.71 -3.04 7.13
CA THR A 290 -17.96 -3.27 5.72
C THR A 290 -19.24 -2.59 5.28
N VAL A 291 -19.17 -1.84 4.19
CA VAL A 291 -20.31 -1.15 3.58
C VAL A 291 -20.52 -1.73 2.18
N VAL A 292 -21.61 -2.45 1.99
CA VAL A 292 -21.99 -2.96 0.67
C VAL A 292 -22.72 -1.85 -0.07
N THR A 293 -22.05 -1.28 -1.07
CA THR A 293 -22.60 -0.17 -1.85
C THR A 293 -23.51 -0.65 -2.99
N ARG A 294 -23.18 -1.81 -3.59
CA ARG A 294 -24.00 -2.35 -4.70
C ARG A 294 -23.83 -3.86 -4.87
N LYS A 295 -22.83 -4.33 -5.64
CA LYS A 295 -22.61 -5.75 -5.95
C LYS A 295 -21.80 -6.41 -4.85
N ALA A 296 -22.21 -7.62 -4.44
CA ALA A 296 -21.50 -8.40 -3.44
C ALA A 296 -21.65 -9.89 -3.78
N TYR A 297 -20.91 -10.38 -4.81
CA TYR A 297 -21.17 -11.68 -5.40
C TYR A 297 -20.05 -12.69 -5.11
N GLY A 298 -20.48 -13.92 -4.81
CA GLY A 298 -19.63 -15.10 -4.71
C GLY A 298 -18.52 -15.00 -3.67
N GLY A 299 -17.44 -15.74 -3.89
CA GLY A 299 -16.27 -15.75 -3.00
C GLY A 299 -15.54 -14.42 -2.88
N ALA A 300 -15.69 -13.54 -3.87
CA ALA A 300 -15.10 -12.20 -3.81
C ALA A 300 -15.77 -11.32 -2.75
N TYR A 301 -17.08 -11.45 -2.53
CA TYR A 301 -17.74 -10.79 -1.40
C TYR A 301 -17.16 -11.26 -0.06
N LEU A 302 -16.94 -12.56 0.09
CA LEU A 302 -16.29 -13.08 1.31
C LEU A 302 -14.91 -12.43 1.48
N ALA A 303 -14.11 -12.39 0.42
CA ALA A 303 -12.77 -11.80 0.43
C ALA A 303 -12.75 -10.30 0.75
N MET A 304 -13.83 -9.57 0.49
CA MET A 304 -13.99 -8.16 0.83
C MET A 304 -14.53 -7.94 2.27
N CYS A 305 -14.14 -8.80 3.20
CA CYS A 305 -14.49 -8.70 4.61
C CYS A 305 -16.00 -8.82 4.89
N SER A 306 -16.58 -9.96 4.49
CA SER A 306 -17.96 -10.28 4.90
C SER A 306 -18.08 -10.44 6.41
N LYS A 307 -19.32 -10.49 6.92
CA LYS A 307 -19.58 -10.75 8.33
C LYS A 307 -18.97 -12.08 8.79
N ASP A 308 -19.07 -13.10 7.95
CA ASP A 308 -18.56 -14.44 8.25
C ASP A 308 -17.02 -14.51 8.24
N LEU A 309 -16.35 -13.56 7.58
CA LEU A 309 -14.90 -13.42 7.60
C LEU A 309 -14.40 -12.53 8.75
N GLY A 310 -15.26 -12.07 9.63
CA GLY A 310 -14.91 -11.34 10.84
C GLY A 310 -15.09 -9.83 10.78
N ALA A 311 -15.94 -9.30 9.89
CA ALA A 311 -16.37 -7.91 10.00
C ALA A 311 -17.18 -7.70 11.30
N ASP A 312 -16.85 -6.67 12.07
CA ASP A 312 -17.59 -6.32 13.28
C ASP A 312 -18.99 -5.79 12.93
N MET A 313 -19.07 -5.03 11.82
CA MET A 313 -20.32 -4.47 11.31
C MET A 313 -20.36 -4.55 9.79
N VAL A 314 -21.51 -4.95 9.24
CA VAL A 314 -21.80 -4.90 7.81
C VAL A 314 -23.04 -4.07 7.58
N LEU A 315 -22.95 -3.05 6.72
CA LEU A 315 -24.01 -2.13 6.32
C LEU A 315 -24.31 -2.33 4.83
N SER A 316 -25.58 -2.12 4.43
CA SER A 316 -26.05 -2.19 3.04
C SER A 316 -27.22 -1.24 2.80
#